data_d947aec6d1b3f664a78862c8d97055ce
#
_entry.id   d947aec6d1b3f664a78862c8d97055ce
#
_cell.length_a   1.000
_cell.length_b   1.000
_cell.length_c   1.000
_cell.angle_alpha   90.00
_cell.angle_beta   90.00
_cell.angle_gamma   90.00
#
_symmetry.space_group_name_H-M   'P 1'
#
loop_
_entity.id
_entity.type
_entity.pdbx_description
1 polymer ?
#
loop_
_entity_poly.entity_id
_entity_poly.type
_entity_poly.pdbx_seq_one_letter_code
_entity_poly.pdbx_strand_id
1 'polypeptide(L)'
;VTVFSDTWDYLTTGANWSGDSGLLHLLLQQLLLSVSALAVAVALGLPVALWLGHLGRGGFLAINISNIGRAVPTFALLALLVTADFPGAGEFGPFGRAGLATLIALALFALPPIITNAYVAMREVPADVREAARGMGMTGWQLFRRVELPLALPLVVSGVRLALVQVWATATIAALVAGPGLGRVITDGFYRTNYGKGIAGAIVVAAVALLLELLAATAQRLADPARRSSSNRHQSGRDGMSEDLPSVAEIAGTVGR
;
A
#
# COMPACT_ATOMS: atom_id res chain seq x y z
N VAL A 1 -13.80 -36.93 -8.52
CA VAL A 1 -14.04 -35.50 -8.64
C VAL A 1 -12.80 -34.82 -8.11
N THR A 2 -12.18 -34.00 -8.91
CA THR A 2 -10.93 -33.33 -8.52
C THR A 2 -11.31 -31.99 -7.93
N VAL A 3 -10.64 -31.59 -6.86
CA VAL A 3 -10.83 -30.29 -6.19
C VAL A 3 -10.79 -29.12 -7.18
N PHE A 4 -10.04 -29.28 -8.26
CA PHE A 4 -9.95 -28.27 -9.33
C PHE A 4 -11.24 -28.12 -10.14
N SER A 5 -11.97 -29.20 -10.45
CA SER A 5 -13.26 -29.11 -11.14
C SER A 5 -14.29 -28.41 -10.24
N ASP A 6 -14.34 -28.78 -8.96
CA ASP A 6 -15.27 -28.17 -8.00
C ASP A 6 -14.98 -26.67 -7.81
N THR A 7 -13.70 -26.29 -7.83
CA THR A 7 -13.28 -24.87 -7.78
C THR A 7 -13.74 -24.10 -9.02
N TRP A 8 -13.53 -24.71 -10.19
CA TRP A 8 -13.94 -24.10 -11.46
C TRP A 8 -15.47 -23.94 -11.54
N ASP A 9 -16.20 -24.99 -11.18
CA ASP A 9 -17.66 -24.97 -11.15
C ASP A 9 -18.18 -23.92 -10.16
N TYR A 10 -17.53 -23.77 -9.00
CA TYR A 10 -17.90 -22.73 -8.04
C TYR A 10 -17.70 -21.33 -8.60
N LEU A 11 -16.59 -21.07 -9.29
CA LEU A 11 -16.28 -19.75 -9.87
C LEU A 11 -17.16 -19.41 -11.08
N THR A 12 -17.55 -20.41 -11.88
CA THR A 12 -18.34 -20.20 -13.09
C THR A 12 -19.85 -20.18 -12.84
N THR A 13 -20.31 -20.67 -11.68
CA THR A 13 -21.71 -20.66 -11.32
C THR A 13 -22.16 -19.27 -10.87
N GLY A 14 -22.97 -18.58 -11.68
CA GLY A 14 -23.42 -17.22 -11.42
C GLY A 14 -24.17 -17.02 -10.09
N ALA A 15 -24.86 -18.05 -9.59
CA ALA A 15 -25.54 -18.00 -8.30
C ALA A 15 -24.57 -17.76 -7.12
N ASN A 16 -23.32 -18.20 -7.21
CA ASN A 16 -22.32 -17.99 -6.17
C ASN A 16 -21.77 -16.55 -6.10
N TRP A 17 -22.04 -15.74 -7.12
CA TRP A 17 -21.63 -14.34 -7.16
C TRP A 17 -22.68 -13.38 -6.63
N SER A 18 -23.94 -13.80 -6.53
CA SER A 18 -25.09 -12.98 -6.17
C SER A 18 -25.62 -13.27 -4.76
N GLY A 19 -26.36 -12.32 -4.18
CA GLY A 19 -26.93 -12.40 -2.83
C GLY A 19 -25.96 -11.94 -1.72
N ASP A 20 -26.48 -11.88 -0.48
CA ASP A 20 -25.74 -11.34 0.69
C ASP A 20 -24.51 -12.16 1.11
N SER A 21 -24.49 -13.44 0.75
CA SER A 21 -23.33 -14.32 0.96
C SER A 21 -22.56 -14.59 -0.33
N GLY A 22 -22.92 -13.91 -1.43
CA GLY A 22 -22.25 -14.04 -2.73
C GLY A 22 -20.86 -13.42 -2.75
N LEU A 23 -20.02 -13.94 -3.65
CA LEU A 23 -18.62 -13.47 -3.81
C LEU A 23 -18.54 -11.96 -4.04
N LEU A 24 -19.46 -11.39 -4.85
CA LEU A 24 -19.46 -9.97 -5.16
C LEU A 24 -19.76 -9.10 -3.93
N HIS A 25 -20.76 -9.48 -3.13
CA HIS A 25 -21.10 -8.75 -1.91
C HIS A 25 -19.95 -8.78 -0.91
N LEU A 26 -19.36 -9.96 -0.67
CA LEU A 26 -18.23 -10.13 0.25
C LEU A 26 -16.96 -9.42 -0.25
N LEU A 27 -16.76 -9.39 -1.56
CA LEU A 27 -15.67 -8.63 -2.19
C LEU A 27 -15.81 -7.13 -1.95
N LEU A 28 -17.01 -6.58 -2.22
CA LEU A 28 -17.29 -5.16 -2.00
C LEU A 28 -17.16 -4.80 -0.51
N GLN A 29 -17.63 -5.66 0.37
CA GLN A 29 -17.50 -5.48 1.81
C GLN A 29 -16.04 -5.43 2.25
N GLN A 30 -15.19 -6.34 1.76
CA GLN A 30 -13.75 -6.35 2.05
C GLN A 30 -13.02 -5.15 1.45
N LEU A 31 -13.37 -4.74 0.22
CA LEU A 31 -12.79 -3.55 -0.42
C LEU A 31 -13.12 -2.28 0.38
N LEU A 32 -14.41 -2.08 0.70
CA LEU A 32 -14.84 -0.92 1.48
C LEU A 32 -14.14 -0.88 2.84
N LEU A 33 -14.08 -2.03 3.53
CA LEU A 33 -13.41 -2.13 4.82
C LEU A 33 -11.92 -1.80 4.73
N SER A 34 -11.22 -2.37 3.75
CA SER A 34 -9.79 -2.15 3.56
C SER A 34 -9.46 -0.71 3.18
N VAL A 35 -10.24 -0.13 2.27
CA VAL A 35 -10.07 1.28 1.86
C VAL A 35 -10.39 2.23 3.01
N SER A 36 -11.47 1.97 3.77
CA SER A 36 -11.83 2.80 4.93
C SER A 36 -10.77 2.73 6.03
N ALA A 37 -10.27 1.54 6.35
CA ALA A 37 -9.20 1.35 7.33
C ALA A 37 -7.91 2.08 6.91
N LEU A 38 -7.53 1.95 5.63
CA LEU A 38 -6.38 2.64 5.07
C LEU A 38 -6.57 4.16 5.11
N ALA A 39 -7.75 4.66 4.75
CA ALA A 39 -8.06 6.10 4.79
C ALA A 39 -7.95 6.67 6.20
N VAL A 40 -8.46 5.97 7.21
CA VAL A 40 -8.32 6.35 8.63
C VAL A 40 -6.84 6.37 9.03
N ALA A 41 -6.09 5.32 8.69
CA ALA A 41 -4.67 5.23 9.02
C ALA A 41 -3.83 6.33 8.34
N VAL A 42 -4.12 6.65 7.08
CA VAL A 42 -3.48 7.75 6.35
C VAL A 42 -3.85 9.10 6.98
N ALA A 43 -5.14 9.33 7.28
CA ALA A 43 -5.60 10.58 7.86
C ALA A 43 -4.97 10.87 9.24
N LEU A 44 -4.74 9.84 10.05
CA LEU A 44 -4.16 9.97 11.38
C LEU A 44 -2.62 9.89 11.37
N GLY A 45 -2.08 8.90 10.69
CA GLY A 45 -0.64 8.58 10.74
C GLY A 45 0.22 9.48 9.86
N LEU A 46 -0.24 9.77 8.64
CA LEU A 46 0.57 10.50 7.67
C LEU A 46 0.90 11.94 8.10
N PRO A 47 -0.05 12.78 8.56
CA PRO A 47 0.26 14.13 9.01
C PRO A 47 1.26 14.14 10.17
N VAL A 48 1.08 13.24 11.14
CA VAL A 48 1.96 13.13 12.31
C VAL A 48 3.38 12.74 11.88
N ALA A 49 3.50 11.73 11.00
CA ALA A 49 4.79 11.25 10.53
C ALA A 49 5.56 12.31 9.71
N LEU A 50 4.88 12.98 8.79
CA LEU A 50 5.45 14.06 7.98
C LEU A 50 5.92 15.22 8.84
N TRP A 51 5.10 15.62 9.83
CA TRP A 51 5.44 16.70 10.73
C TRP A 51 6.64 16.38 11.62
N LEU A 52 6.67 15.20 12.22
CA LEU A 52 7.82 14.73 13.01
C LEU A 52 9.08 14.63 12.16
N GLY A 53 8.97 14.14 10.94
CA GLY A 53 10.08 14.07 9.98
C GLY A 53 10.62 15.43 9.59
N HIS A 54 9.76 16.42 9.34
CA HIS A 54 10.11 17.82 9.06
C HIS A 54 10.86 18.45 10.24
N LEU A 55 10.37 18.25 11.47
CA LEU A 55 11.03 18.75 12.67
C LEU A 55 12.38 18.04 12.99
N GLY A 56 12.64 16.92 12.36
CA GLY A 56 13.82 16.09 12.66
C GLY A 56 13.79 15.45 14.04
N ARG A 57 12.59 15.34 14.64
CA ARG A 57 12.35 14.84 15.99
C ARG A 57 11.46 13.60 15.95
N GLY A 58 11.47 12.81 17.03
CA GLY A 58 10.56 11.67 17.16
C GLY A 58 10.94 10.42 16.38
N GLY A 59 12.15 10.30 15.83
CA GLY A 59 12.60 9.10 15.13
C GLY A 59 12.53 7.85 15.99
N PHE A 60 12.88 7.96 17.26
CA PHE A 60 12.72 6.87 18.22
C PHE A 60 11.25 6.43 18.34
N LEU A 61 10.30 7.37 18.43
CA LEU A 61 8.88 7.07 18.49
C LEU A 61 8.36 6.43 17.20
N ALA A 62 8.69 6.98 16.04
CA ALA A 62 8.25 6.46 14.74
C ALA A 62 8.73 5.02 14.52
N ILE A 63 9.99 4.73 14.84
CA ILE A 63 10.58 3.40 14.70
C ILE A 63 9.99 2.41 15.72
N ASN A 64 9.85 2.82 16.99
CA ASN A 64 9.33 1.93 18.02
C ASN A 64 7.84 1.64 17.86
N ILE A 65 7.01 2.63 17.49
CA ILE A 65 5.60 2.39 17.16
C ILE A 65 5.49 1.36 16.04
N SER A 66 6.35 1.45 15.02
CA SER A 66 6.39 0.48 13.93
C SER A 66 6.78 -0.92 14.42
N ASN A 67 7.78 -1.02 15.28
CA ASN A 67 8.25 -2.31 15.80
C ASN A 67 7.21 -2.95 16.72
N ILE A 68 6.62 -2.18 17.63
CA ILE A 68 5.56 -2.65 18.54
C ILE A 68 4.32 -3.07 17.72
N GLY A 69 3.91 -2.27 16.75
CA GLY A 69 2.75 -2.58 15.92
C GLY A 69 2.90 -3.87 15.11
N ARG A 70 4.14 -4.23 14.73
CA ARG A 70 4.44 -5.50 14.05
C ARG A 70 4.56 -6.68 15.01
N ALA A 71 4.92 -6.44 16.26
CA ALA A 71 5.05 -7.49 17.28
C ALA A 71 3.68 -7.96 17.80
N VAL A 72 2.64 -7.13 17.73
CA VAL A 72 1.30 -7.51 18.18
C VAL A 72 0.68 -8.50 17.19
N PRO A 73 0.29 -9.71 17.63
CA PRO A 73 -0.38 -10.67 16.75
C PRO A 73 -1.75 -10.10 16.33
N THR A 74 -1.89 -9.83 15.03
CA THR A 74 -3.10 -9.18 14.47
C THR A 74 -4.37 -9.99 14.79
N PHE A 75 -4.25 -11.31 14.72
CA PHE A 75 -5.36 -12.20 15.08
C PHE A 75 -5.79 -12.05 16.55
N ALA A 76 -4.84 -11.93 17.47
CA ALA A 76 -5.14 -11.72 18.89
C ALA A 76 -5.82 -10.37 19.13
N LEU A 77 -5.35 -9.30 18.44
CA LEU A 77 -5.99 -7.99 18.51
C LEU A 77 -7.43 -8.02 17.98
N LEU A 78 -7.65 -8.67 16.84
CA LEU A 78 -8.98 -8.87 16.27
C LEU A 78 -9.89 -9.64 17.24
N ALA A 79 -9.41 -10.75 17.79
CA ALA A 79 -10.16 -11.56 18.74
C ALA A 79 -10.56 -10.75 19.99
N LEU A 80 -9.62 -9.98 20.54
CA LEU A 80 -9.89 -9.12 21.69
C LEU A 80 -10.94 -8.06 21.40
N LEU A 81 -10.85 -7.38 20.25
CA LEU A 81 -11.80 -6.32 19.87
C LEU A 81 -13.21 -6.87 19.57
N VAL A 82 -13.30 -8.10 19.05
CA VAL A 82 -14.61 -8.74 18.79
C VAL A 82 -15.24 -9.29 20.07
N THR A 83 -14.43 -9.76 21.03
CA THR A 83 -14.92 -10.38 22.28
C THR A 83 -15.08 -9.40 23.44
N ALA A 84 -14.45 -8.22 23.36
CA ALA A 84 -14.64 -7.17 24.36
C ALA A 84 -16.09 -6.66 24.34
N ASP A 85 -16.62 -6.24 25.48
CA ASP A 85 -17.93 -5.54 25.62
C ASP A 85 -17.92 -4.15 24.94
N PHE A 86 -17.24 -4.07 23.83
CA PHE A 86 -17.13 -2.92 22.97
C PHE A 86 -18.17 -3.04 21.84
N PRO A 87 -18.80 -1.97 21.37
CA PRO A 87 -19.81 -2.04 20.31
C PRO A 87 -19.28 -2.56 18.96
N GLY A 88 -18.14 -3.26 18.98
CA GLY A 88 -17.47 -3.79 17.82
C GLY A 88 -17.95 -5.15 17.30
N ALA A 89 -18.65 -5.92 18.14
CA ALA A 89 -19.15 -7.26 17.78
C ALA A 89 -20.48 -7.21 16.98
N GLY A 90 -21.21 -6.09 17.05
CA GLY A 90 -22.47 -5.87 16.35
C GLY A 90 -22.31 -5.62 14.85
N GLU A 91 -23.43 -5.43 14.17
CA GLU A 91 -23.45 -4.97 12.79
C GLU A 91 -23.07 -3.48 12.71
N PHE A 92 -22.21 -3.13 11.79
CA PHE A 92 -21.75 -1.77 11.58
C PHE A 92 -21.87 -1.36 10.10
N GLY A 93 -23.02 -0.79 9.76
CA GLY A 93 -23.29 -0.28 8.41
C GLY A 93 -22.95 -1.29 7.29
N PRO A 94 -22.30 -0.87 6.22
CA PRO A 94 -21.96 -1.74 5.09
C PRO A 94 -20.90 -2.79 5.42
N PHE A 95 -20.23 -2.68 6.57
CA PHE A 95 -19.16 -3.58 6.97
C PHE A 95 -19.65 -4.87 7.64
N GLY A 96 -20.95 -4.92 8.01
CA GLY A 96 -21.57 -6.10 8.60
C GLY A 96 -21.11 -6.38 10.03
N ARG A 97 -21.29 -7.64 10.45
CA ARG A 97 -20.98 -8.08 11.81
C ARG A 97 -19.47 -7.99 12.09
N ALA A 98 -19.13 -7.57 13.29
CA ALA A 98 -17.75 -7.29 13.72
C ALA A 98 -16.99 -6.28 12.82
N GLY A 99 -17.72 -5.52 11.99
CA GLY A 99 -17.13 -4.58 11.04
C GLY A 99 -16.34 -3.46 11.70
N LEU A 100 -16.84 -2.89 12.80
CA LEU A 100 -16.16 -1.83 13.54
C LEU A 100 -14.86 -2.34 14.19
N ALA A 101 -14.90 -3.49 14.86
CA ALA A 101 -13.74 -4.11 15.47
C ALA A 101 -12.64 -4.38 14.42
N THR A 102 -13.07 -4.92 13.27
CA THR A 102 -12.17 -5.21 12.15
C THR A 102 -11.59 -3.93 11.57
N LEU A 103 -12.40 -2.89 11.36
CA LEU A 103 -11.95 -1.59 10.85
C LEU A 103 -10.87 -0.97 11.76
N ILE A 104 -11.11 -0.97 13.07
CA ILE A 104 -10.15 -0.44 14.06
C ILE A 104 -8.84 -1.25 14.01
N ALA A 105 -8.94 -2.58 14.04
CA ALA A 105 -7.76 -3.44 14.01
C ALA A 105 -6.93 -3.24 12.73
N LEU A 106 -7.59 -3.17 11.57
CA LEU A 106 -6.94 -2.94 10.29
C LEU A 106 -6.31 -1.55 10.20
N ALA A 107 -6.99 -0.51 10.71
CA ALA A 107 -6.45 0.84 10.75
C ALA A 107 -5.20 0.92 11.64
N LEU A 108 -5.23 0.32 12.83
CA LEU A 108 -4.08 0.24 13.73
C LEU A 108 -2.91 -0.52 13.07
N PHE A 109 -3.20 -1.59 12.33
CA PHE A 109 -2.20 -2.38 11.65
C PHE A 109 -1.59 -1.69 10.43
N ALA A 110 -2.32 -0.76 9.80
CA ALA A 110 -1.84 0.06 8.71
C ALA A 110 -0.92 1.22 9.16
N LEU A 111 -1.03 1.69 10.40
CA LEU A 111 -0.25 2.82 10.91
C LEU A 111 1.28 2.60 10.86
N PRO A 112 1.84 1.46 11.29
CA PRO A 112 3.28 1.23 11.29
C PRO A 112 3.96 1.47 9.94
N PRO A 113 3.56 0.85 8.82
CA PRO A 113 4.19 1.09 7.53
C PRO A 113 4.02 2.51 7.03
N ILE A 114 2.87 3.16 7.29
CA ILE A 114 2.62 4.55 6.90
C ILE A 114 3.53 5.49 7.66
N ILE A 115 3.56 5.39 9.00
CA ILE A 115 4.35 6.28 9.86
C ILE A 115 5.85 6.13 9.57
N THR A 116 6.34 4.90 9.49
CA THR A 116 7.78 4.67 9.25
C THR A 116 8.22 5.19 7.91
N ASN A 117 7.51 4.83 6.82
CA ASN A 117 7.91 5.26 5.49
C ASN A 117 7.78 6.77 5.30
N ALA A 118 6.72 7.40 5.83
CA ALA A 118 6.56 8.84 5.75
C ALA A 118 7.63 9.60 6.57
N TYR A 119 7.96 9.12 7.76
CA TYR A 119 9.03 9.69 8.57
C TYR A 119 10.39 9.57 7.88
N VAL A 120 10.74 8.37 7.40
CA VAL A 120 12.00 8.11 6.69
C VAL A 120 12.08 8.95 5.42
N ALA A 121 11.00 9.02 4.64
CA ALA A 121 10.92 9.82 3.43
C ALA A 121 11.31 11.29 3.66
N MET A 122 10.82 11.87 4.75
CA MET A 122 11.16 13.24 5.13
C MET A 122 12.63 13.38 5.57
N ARG A 123 13.19 12.33 6.19
CA ARG A 123 14.58 12.35 6.66
C ARG A 123 15.61 12.11 5.56
N GLU A 124 15.21 11.41 4.50
CA GLU A 124 16.06 11.14 3.33
C GLU A 124 16.18 12.32 2.37
N VAL A 125 15.42 13.40 2.55
CA VAL A 125 15.62 14.64 1.77
C VAL A 125 17.02 15.16 2.03
N PRO A 126 17.87 15.39 0.98
CA PRO A 126 19.27 15.78 1.13
C PRO A 126 19.44 17.06 1.96
N ALA A 127 20.44 17.06 2.84
CA ALA A 127 20.67 18.19 3.75
C ALA A 127 21.09 19.47 2.99
N ASP A 128 21.90 19.32 1.97
CA ASP A 128 22.36 20.41 1.08
C ASP A 128 21.21 21.12 0.37
N VAL A 129 20.21 20.35 -0.11
CA VAL A 129 18.97 20.90 -0.72
C VAL A 129 18.18 21.72 0.32
N ARG A 130 18.08 21.22 1.56
CA ARG A 130 17.38 21.93 2.65
C ARG A 130 18.14 23.19 3.07
N GLU A 131 19.48 23.14 3.14
CA GLU A 131 20.31 24.28 3.47
C GLU A 131 20.26 25.35 2.38
N ALA A 132 20.35 24.96 1.11
CA ALA A 132 20.22 25.88 -0.01
C ALA A 132 18.85 26.59 -0.02
N ALA A 133 17.75 25.85 0.24
CA ALA A 133 16.42 26.42 0.32
C ALA A 133 16.29 27.44 1.48
N ARG A 134 16.91 27.14 2.63
CA ARG A 134 16.97 28.10 3.77
C ARG A 134 17.82 29.31 3.45
N GLY A 135 18.97 29.11 2.78
CA GLY A 135 19.82 30.20 2.30
C GLY A 135 19.13 31.16 1.33
N MET A 136 18.19 30.66 0.56
CA MET A 136 17.28 31.47 -0.31
C MET A 136 16.14 32.18 0.47
N GLY A 137 16.10 32.09 1.80
CA GLY A 137 15.11 32.75 2.64
C GLY A 137 13.76 32.03 2.75
N MET A 138 13.67 30.74 2.41
CA MET A 138 12.42 29.99 2.58
C MET A 138 12.08 29.81 4.06
N THR A 139 10.83 30.10 4.41
CA THR A 139 10.27 29.78 5.74
C THR A 139 10.15 28.27 5.92
N GLY A 140 10.06 27.78 7.18
CA GLY A 140 9.90 26.34 7.45
C GLY A 140 8.72 25.71 6.70
N TRP A 141 7.58 26.41 6.64
CA TRP A 141 6.41 25.93 5.90
C TRP A 141 6.61 25.89 4.38
N GLN A 142 7.35 26.88 3.83
CA GLN A 142 7.71 26.88 2.41
C GLN A 142 8.66 25.76 2.10
N LEU A 143 9.67 25.53 2.94
CA LEU A 143 10.62 24.41 2.84
C LEU A 143 9.86 23.06 2.85
N PHE A 144 8.99 22.86 3.85
CA PHE A 144 8.17 21.65 3.94
C PHE A 144 7.35 21.41 2.66
N ARG A 145 6.55 22.39 2.24
CA ARG A 145 5.56 22.19 1.18
C ARG A 145 6.18 22.18 -0.23
N ARG A 146 7.23 22.97 -0.47
CA ARG A 146 7.80 23.18 -1.81
C ARG A 146 9.03 22.33 -2.10
N VAL A 147 9.70 21.83 -1.08
CA VAL A 147 10.96 21.09 -1.22
C VAL A 147 10.84 19.70 -0.61
N GLU A 148 10.61 19.60 0.70
CA GLU A 148 10.66 18.31 1.40
C GLU A 148 9.54 17.38 0.96
N LEU A 149 8.29 17.85 0.97
CA LEU A 149 7.13 17.02 0.66
C LEU A 149 7.15 16.48 -0.78
N PRO A 150 7.44 17.27 -1.83
CA PRO A 150 7.55 16.75 -3.18
C PRO A 150 8.66 15.71 -3.36
N LEU A 151 9.81 15.91 -2.71
CA LEU A 151 10.93 14.97 -2.77
C LEU A 151 10.66 13.69 -1.96
N ALA A 152 9.94 13.79 -0.85
CA ALA A 152 9.55 12.66 -0.01
C ALA A 152 8.39 11.84 -0.61
N LEU A 153 7.57 12.43 -1.50
CA LEU A 153 6.32 11.86 -1.98
C LEU A 153 6.45 10.43 -2.55
N PRO A 154 7.45 10.07 -3.37
CA PRO A 154 7.56 8.72 -3.91
C PRO A 154 7.68 7.64 -2.81
N LEU A 155 8.45 7.91 -1.76
CA LEU A 155 8.63 6.99 -0.65
C LEU A 155 7.40 6.96 0.29
N VAL A 156 6.73 8.10 0.47
CA VAL A 156 5.44 8.18 1.19
C VAL A 156 4.40 7.31 0.50
N VAL A 157 4.25 7.44 -0.81
CA VAL A 157 3.30 6.62 -1.61
C VAL A 157 3.66 5.14 -1.53
N SER A 158 4.95 4.80 -1.53
CA SER A 158 5.40 3.42 -1.31
C SER A 158 4.95 2.85 0.03
N GLY A 159 5.01 3.65 1.10
CA GLY A 159 4.52 3.27 2.43
C GLY A 159 3.01 3.02 2.46
N VAL A 160 2.23 3.87 1.81
CA VAL A 160 0.76 3.70 1.68
C VAL A 160 0.42 2.45 0.87
N ARG A 161 1.13 2.20 -0.23
CA ARG A 161 0.98 0.98 -1.03
C ARG A 161 1.25 -0.29 -0.22
N LEU A 162 2.34 -0.30 0.55
CA LEU A 162 2.67 -1.42 1.43
C LEU A 162 1.55 -1.65 2.46
N ALA A 163 1.03 -0.57 3.06
CA ALA A 163 -0.08 -0.65 4.00
C ALA A 163 -1.36 -1.20 3.34
N LEU A 164 -1.67 -0.81 2.09
CA LEU A 164 -2.84 -1.30 1.36
C LEU A 164 -2.82 -2.82 1.19
N VAL A 165 -1.70 -3.37 0.70
CA VAL A 165 -1.55 -4.81 0.48
C VAL A 165 -1.62 -5.58 1.81
N GLN A 166 -1.00 -5.03 2.85
CA GLN A 166 -1.00 -5.61 4.18
C GLN A 166 -2.41 -5.62 4.80
N VAL A 167 -3.15 -4.52 4.68
CA VAL A 167 -4.55 -4.42 5.14
C VAL A 167 -5.44 -5.42 4.41
N TRP A 168 -5.30 -5.52 3.08
CA TRP A 168 -6.07 -6.48 2.28
C TRP A 168 -5.87 -7.93 2.72
N ALA A 169 -4.61 -8.33 2.90
CA ALA A 169 -4.27 -9.68 3.37
C ALA A 169 -4.81 -9.94 4.78
N THR A 170 -4.69 -8.96 5.69
CA THR A 170 -5.15 -9.08 7.08
C THR A 170 -6.68 -9.09 7.19
N ALA A 171 -7.39 -8.35 6.32
CA ALA A 171 -8.84 -8.37 6.25
C ALA A 171 -9.39 -9.77 5.94
N THR A 172 -8.65 -10.56 5.15
CA THR A 172 -8.99 -11.97 4.88
C THR A 172 -8.93 -12.83 6.15
N ILE A 173 -7.95 -12.58 7.03
CA ILE A 173 -7.79 -13.31 8.30
C ILE A 173 -8.87 -12.93 9.31
N ALA A 174 -9.45 -11.74 9.21
CA ALA A 174 -10.52 -11.29 10.10
C ALA A 174 -11.74 -12.21 10.10
N ALA A 175 -11.98 -12.93 9.01
CA ALA A 175 -13.05 -13.92 8.91
C ALA A 175 -12.95 -15.07 9.94
N LEU A 176 -11.77 -15.36 10.47
CA LEU A 176 -11.56 -16.37 11.53
C LEU A 176 -12.20 -15.95 12.87
N VAL A 177 -12.44 -14.66 13.07
CA VAL A 177 -13.09 -14.10 14.27
C VAL A 177 -14.40 -13.42 13.92
N ALA A 178 -15.18 -14.02 13.03
CA ALA A 178 -16.48 -13.52 12.54
C ALA A 178 -16.42 -12.17 11.78
N GLY A 179 -15.24 -11.76 11.35
CA GLY A 179 -15.07 -10.56 10.52
C GLY A 179 -15.72 -10.67 9.15
N PRO A 180 -16.01 -9.54 8.50
CA PRO A 180 -16.64 -9.49 7.19
C PRO A 180 -15.66 -9.80 6.04
N GLY A 181 -16.19 -10.00 4.84
CA GLY A 181 -15.43 -10.09 3.60
C GLY A 181 -15.18 -11.50 3.07
N LEU A 182 -14.39 -11.58 2.00
CA LEU A 182 -14.10 -12.80 1.24
C LEU A 182 -13.46 -13.93 2.05
N GLY A 183 -12.77 -13.60 3.14
CA GLY A 183 -12.22 -14.61 4.04
C GLY A 183 -13.27 -15.59 4.56
N ARG A 184 -14.55 -15.18 4.64
CA ARG A 184 -15.67 -16.06 5.02
C ARG A 184 -15.91 -17.18 4.02
N VAL A 185 -15.66 -16.95 2.73
CA VAL A 185 -15.78 -18.00 1.71
C VAL A 185 -14.74 -19.09 1.94
N ILE A 186 -13.52 -18.65 2.29
CA ILE A 186 -12.40 -19.56 2.58
C ILE A 186 -12.71 -20.36 3.85
N THR A 187 -13.00 -19.68 4.95
CA THR A 187 -13.27 -20.34 6.24
C THR A 187 -14.46 -21.29 6.17
N ASP A 188 -15.57 -20.87 5.56
CA ASP A 188 -16.77 -21.69 5.41
C ASP A 188 -16.51 -22.91 4.49
N GLY A 189 -15.73 -22.73 3.41
CA GLY A 189 -15.32 -23.81 2.53
C GLY A 189 -14.54 -24.89 3.27
N PHE A 190 -13.52 -24.53 4.02
CA PHE A 190 -12.72 -25.48 4.81
C PHE A 190 -13.49 -26.07 5.97
N TYR A 191 -14.30 -25.30 6.68
CA TYR A 191 -15.12 -25.78 7.79
C TYR A 191 -16.12 -26.85 7.37
N ARG A 192 -16.71 -26.70 6.17
CA ARG A 192 -17.70 -27.64 5.61
C ARG A 192 -17.09 -28.72 4.73
N THR A 193 -15.76 -28.85 4.73
CA THR A 193 -15.04 -29.79 3.84
C THR A 193 -15.34 -29.61 2.34
N ASN A 194 -15.84 -28.42 1.96
CA ASN A 194 -16.04 -28.02 0.57
C ASN A 194 -14.78 -27.28 0.08
N TYR A 195 -13.75 -28.04 -0.24
CA TYR A 195 -12.45 -27.52 -0.64
C TYR A 195 -12.52 -26.68 -1.92
N GLY A 196 -13.42 -27.01 -2.85
CA GLY A 196 -13.64 -26.25 -4.08
C GLY A 196 -14.04 -24.79 -3.78
N LYS A 197 -15.01 -24.61 -2.86
CA LYS A 197 -15.44 -23.28 -2.38
C LYS A 197 -14.30 -22.53 -1.69
N GLY A 198 -13.55 -23.20 -0.79
CA GLY A 198 -12.46 -22.59 -0.05
C GLY A 198 -11.33 -22.10 -0.96
N ILE A 199 -10.92 -22.91 -1.93
CA ILE A 199 -9.90 -22.57 -2.91
C ILE A 199 -10.39 -21.47 -3.87
N ALA A 200 -11.66 -21.52 -4.31
CA ALA A 200 -12.25 -20.45 -5.12
C ALA A 200 -12.16 -19.09 -4.41
N GLY A 201 -12.51 -19.04 -3.13
CA GLY A 201 -12.37 -17.83 -2.31
C GLY A 201 -10.91 -17.33 -2.24
N ALA A 202 -9.96 -18.25 -2.04
CA ALA A 202 -8.53 -17.92 -1.99
C ALA A 202 -8.01 -17.36 -3.33
N ILE A 203 -8.45 -17.94 -4.46
CA ILE A 203 -8.10 -17.45 -5.80
C ILE A 203 -8.63 -16.03 -6.02
N VAL A 204 -9.89 -15.75 -5.65
CA VAL A 204 -10.47 -14.42 -5.79
C VAL A 204 -9.73 -13.41 -4.93
N VAL A 205 -9.42 -13.74 -3.66
CA VAL A 205 -8.63 -12.87 -2.77
C VAL A 205 -7.26 -12.55 -3.36
N ALA A 206 -6.56 -13.58 -3.87
CA ALA A 206 -5.24 -13.42 -4.47
C ALA A 206 -5.28 -12.59 -5.77
N ALA A 207 -6.27 -12.83 -6.63
CA ALA A 207 -6.44 -12.08 -7.87
C ALA A 207 -6.69 -10.59 -7.61
N VAL A 208 -7.53 -10.27 -6.62
CA VAL A 208 -7.80 -8.88 -6.24
C VAL A 208 -6.59 -8.25 -5.56
N ALA A 209 -5.84 -9.00 -4.72
CA ALA A 209 -4.58 -8.51 -4.14
C ALA A 209 -3.58 -8.09 -5.23
N LEU A 210 -3.39 -8.93 -6.24
CA LEU A 210 -2.52 -8.62 -7.38
C LEU A 210 -3.03 -7.40 -8.18
N LEU A 211 -4.34 -7.30 -8.38
CA LEU A 211 -4.93 -6.15 -9.06
C LEU A 211 -4.69 -4.86 -8.27
N LEU A 212 -4.95 -4.86 -6.97
CA LEU A 212 -4.69 -3.71 -6.08
C LEU A 212 -3.21 -3.31 -6.09
N GLU A 213 -2.31 -4.29 -6.05
CA GLU A 213 -0.87 -4.07 -6.12
C GLU A 213 -0.46 -3.45 -7.46
N LEU A 214 -0.98 -3.94 -8.59
CA LEU A 214 -0.72 -3.38 -9.92
C LEU A 214 -1.27 -1.95 -10.05
N LEU A 215 -2.49 -1.69 -9.55
CA LEU A 215 -3.08 -0.36 -9.56
C LEU A 215 -2.27 0.62 -8.71
N ALA A 216 -1.88 0.21 -7.50
CA ALA A 216 -1.06 1.03 -6.61
C ALA A 216 0.35 1.27 -7.19
N ALA A 217 0.95 0.26 -7.84
CA ALA A 217 2.23 0.39 -8.53
C ALA A 217 2.17 1.36 -9.71
N THR A 218 1.10 1.30 -10.49
CA THR A 218 0.91 2.22 -11.62
C THR A 218 0.65 3.64 -11.14
N ALA A 219 -0.17 3.82 -10.11
CA ALA A 219 -0.40 5.12 -9.48
C ALA A 219 0.91 5.73 -8.94
N GLN A 220 1.74 4.92 -8.26
CA GLN A 220 3.05 5.35 -7.78
C GLN A 220 3.97 5.79 -8.93
N ARG A 221 4.01 5.04 -10.03
CA ARG A 221 4.83 5.38 -11.21
C ARG A 221 4.39 6.68 -11.88
N LEU A 222 3.10 6.97 -11.88
CA LEU A 222 2.55 8.21 -12.42
C LEU A 222 2.81 9.42 -11.51
N ALA A 223 2.89 9.19 -10.20
CA ALA A 223 3.17 10.21 -9.19
C ALA A 223 4.68 10.54 -9.05
N ASP A 224 5.60 9.75 -9.66
CA ASP A 224 7.04 9.94 -9.57
C ASP A 224 7.53 10.99 -10.61
N PRO A 225 7.90 12.23 -10.18
CA PRO A 225 8.35 13.27 -11.08
C PRO A 225 9.76 13.03 -11.69
N ALA A 226 10.58 12.22 -11.02
CA ALA A 226 11.99 12.01 -11.40
C ALA A 226 12.12 11.25 -12.73
N ARG A 227 11.13 10.46 -13.13
CA ARG A 227 11.13 9.75 -14.41
C ARG A 227 10.92 10.65 -15.63
N ARG A 228 10.30 11.82 -15.46
CA ARG A 228 10.09 12.77 -16.57
C ARG A 228 11.38 13.45 -17.04
N SER A 229 12.40 13.57 -16.17
CA SER A 229 13.66 14.22 -16.48
C SER A 229 14.74 13.28 -17.05
N SER A 230 14.69 11.98 -16.79
CA SER A 230 15.69 11.02 -17.28
C SER A 230 15.52 10.65 -18.75
N SER A 231 14.29 10.66 -19.26
CA SER A 231 14.00 10.40 -20.69
C SER A 231 14.59 11.48 -21.60
N ASN A 232 14.64 12.74 -21.14
CA ASN A 232 15.16 13.85 -21.92
C ASN A 232 16.71 13.91 -21.92
N ARG A 233 17.38 13.39 -20.89
CA ARG A 233 18.85 13.34 -20.84
C ARG A 233 19.47 12.29 -21.75
N HIS A 234 18.78 11.15 -21.94
CA HIS A 234 19.27 10.11 -22.86
C HIS A 234 19.14 10.46 -24.34
N GLN A 235 18.20 11.32 -24.71
CA GLN A 235 18.11 11.83 -26.07
C GLN A 235 19.15 12.91 -26.37
N SER A 236 19.34 13.88 -25.45
CA SER A 236 20.33 14.95 -25.62
C SER A 236 21.79 14.44 -25.60
N GLY A 237 22.09 13.36 -24.87
CA GLY A 237 23.43 12.75 -24.84
C GLY A 237 23.76 11.91 -26.09
N ARG A 238 22.74 11.44 -26.81
CA ARG A 238 22.96 10.71 -28.07
C ARG A 238 23.19 11.64 -29.26
N ASP A 239 22.51 12.76 -29.28
CA ASP A 239 22.64 13.75 -30.36
C ASP A 239 23.98 14.49 -30.27
N GLY A 240 24.48 14.78 -29.07
CA GLY A 240 25.79 15.43 -28.87
C GLY A 240 27.00 14.52 -29.15
N MET A 241 26.86 13.19 -29.02
CA MET A 241 27.98 12.26 -29.21
C MET A 241 28.18 11.83 -30.67
N SER A 242 27.20 12.13 -31.53
CA SER A 242 27.30 11.86 -32.98
C SER A 242 27.93 13.00 -33.73
N GLU A 243 28.00 14.21 -33.15
CA GLU A 243 28.53 15.40 -33.80
C GLU A 243 30.04 15.62 -33.57
N ASP A 244 30.62 15.03 -32.50
CA ASP A 244 32.03 15.25 -32.12
C ASP A 244 32.98 14.09 -32.49
N LEU A 245 32.54 13.12 -33.27
CA LEU A 245 33.45 12.09 -33.78
C LEU A 245 34.12 12.59 -35.08
N PRO A 246 35.45 12.88 -35.05
CA PRO A 246 36.17 13.22 -36.25
C PRO A 246 36.02 12.10 -37.29
N SER A 247 35.73 12.45 -38.52
CA SER A 247 35.52 11.46 -39.57
C SER A 247 36.79 10.61 -39.79
N VAL A 248 36.61 9.36 -40.10
CA VAL A 248 37.72 8.39 -40.33
C VAL A 248 38.68 8.91 -41.40
N ALA A 249 38.25 9.84 -42.29
CA ALA A 249 39.06 10.51 -43.29
C ALA A 249 40.05 11.53 -42.69
N GLU A 250 39.72 12.14 -41.55
CA GLU A 250 40.54 13.15 -40.87
C GLU A 250 41.69 12.51 -40.06
N ILE A 251 41.47 11.32 -39.52
CA ILE A 251 42.49 10.53 -38.81
C ILE A 251 43.49 9.92 -39.77
N ALA A 252 43.09 9.53 -40.99
CA ALA A 252 43.96 8.96 -42.00
C ALA A 252 44.95 9.97 -42.60
N GLY A 253 44.63 11.28 -42.56
CA GLY A 253 45.47 12.36 -43.11
C GLY A 253 46.62 12.76 -42.19
N THR A 254 46.59 12.41 -40.90
CA THR A 254 47.61 12.85 -39.91
C THR A 254 48.74 11.83 -39.71
N VAL A 255 48.64 10.59 -40.22
CA VAL A 255 49.65 9.51 -40.04
C VAL A 255 50.63 9.44 -41.27
N GLY A 256 50.45 10.29 -42.28
CA GLY A 256 51.23 10.27 -43.52
C GLY A 256 52.19 11.45 -43.73
N ARG A 257 52.72 12.07 -42.66
CA ARG A 257 53.81 13.06 -42.78
C ARG A 257 54.92 12.78 -41.79
#